data_260537edfa7b90a3e8d17ed16b303103
#
_entry.id   260537edfa7b90a3e8d17ed16b303103
#
_cell.length_a   1.000
_cell.length_b   1.000
_cell.length_c   1.000
_cell.angle_alpha   90.00
_cell.angle_beta   90.00
_cell.angle_gamma   90.00
#
_symmetry.space_group_name_H-M   'P 1'
#
loop_
_entity.id
_entity.type
_entity.pdbx_description
1 polymer ?
#
loop_
_entity_poly.entity_id
_entity_poly.type
_entity_poly.pdbx_seq_one_letter_code
_entity_poly.pdbx_strand_id
1 'polypeptide(L)'
;MFTAQTEWTCPETFPDLSKYDYVAIDLETKDPNLKSRGSGAVIGEGEIIGVALAVEGWSGYYPIGHREGNLDKRIVLDYVKDVCKANNTKIFHNAMYDVCWLRAYDIPINGFIVDTMVMSSLIDENRLSYALNSIAFEYLREVKDEKGLKEAAEAAGVDAKSEMYKLPAMYVGAYAEKDAELTLQLFKILSIEIQKQNLSEIFDLETQLFPCLIDMKFKGVRVDVEAAHQLKQKLVEEENSLVLSIKKETGIEPQIWAARSIAQVFQKLGLHYEKTEKSQAPSFTKNFLSEHQHPLVQKIAKAREINKAHTTFIDTILKHEHKGRIHADINPIRSDQGGTVTGRFSYSNPNLQQIPARNKDLGPKIRSLFIPEQNHTWGCFDYSQQEPRLVVHYAATTDPIMYDDSVTQIVEKFKSDSVDFHQTVADMAGISRSNAKTINLGLFYGMGKAKLQAELGLSTKAEAENLFNQYHENVPFVRELMNRTSQHAQLSGSIGTLLGRRCRFNKWEPNTFGMHTPMSLEEAERTYGRGRIKRAFTYKH
;
A
#
# COMPACT_ATOMS: atom_id res chain seq x y z
N MET A 1 0.34 -40.59 20.87
CA MET A 1 0.28 -39.22 21.39
C MET A 1 1.64 -38.58 21.12
N PHE A 2 1.70 -37.49 20.40
CA PHE A 2 2.93 -36.72 20.24
C PHE A 2 3.21 -36.01 21.55
N THR A 3 4.38 -36.25 22.12
CA THR A 3 4.89 -35.59 23.32
C THR A 3 6.14 -34.82 22.91
N ALA A 4 5.97 -33.66 22.23
CA ALA A 4 7.09 -32.74 22.11
C ALA A 4 7.51 -32.32 23.52
N GLN A 5 8.78 -32.37 23.79
CA GLN A 5 9.33 -31.84 25.05
C GLN A 5 9.40 -30.31 24.90
N THR A 6 8.82 -29.60 25.85
CA THR A 6 8.93 -28.14 25.97
C THR A 6 9.33 -27.83 27.42
N GLU A 7 10.25 -26.91 27.60
CA GLU A 7 10.65 -26.40 28.92
C GLU A 7 9.79 -25.20 29.35
N TRP A 8 8.94 -24.69 28.45
CA TRP A 8 8.10 -23.55 28.74
C TRP A 8 7.03 -23.88 29.78
N THR A 9 6.88 -22.98 30.74
CA THR A 9 5.84 -23.03 31.77
C THR A 9 5.04 -21.76 31.77
N CYS A 10 3.70 -21.89 31.92
CA CYS A 10 2.80 -20.74 31.99
C CYS A 10 3.17 -19.87 33.23
N PRO A 11 3.23 -18.52 33.06
CA PRO A 11 3.46 -17.64 34.22
C PRO A 11 2.37 -17.81 35.28
N GLU A 12 2.80 -17.95 36.55
CA GLU A 12 1.87 -18.04 37.69
C GLU A 12 1.52 -16.68 38.29
N THR A 13 2.23 -15.62 37.90
CA THR A 13 2.08 -14.27 38.47
C THR A 13 1.80 -13.22 37.41
N PHE A 14 1.23 -12.11 37.84
CA PHE A 14 0.90 -10.94 37.03
C PHE A 14 1.72 -9.74 37.54
N PRO A 15 3.00 -9.58 37.11
CA PRO A 15 3.88 -8.54 37.63
C PRO A 15 3.39 -7.14 37.24
N ASP A 16 3.62 -6.17 38.14
CA ASP A 16 3.36 -4.76 37.83
C ASP A 16 4.39 -4.22 36.83
N LEU A 17 3.94 -3.97 35.59
CA LEU A 17 4.75 -3.45 34.50
C LEU A 17 4.69 -1.92 34.36
N SER A 18 3.92 -1.22 35.20
CA SER A 18 3.78 0.24 35.14
C SER A 18 5.07 1.00 35.47
N LYS A 19 6.00 0.36 36.17
CA LYS A 19 7.32 0.90 36.54
C LYS A 19 8.36 0.90 35.43
N TYR A 20 8.10 0.23 34.32
CA TYR A 20 9.00 0.19 33.16
C TYR A 20 8.62 1.26 32.16
N ASP A 21 9.59 1.90 31.51
CA ASP A 21 9.35 2.91 30.49
C ASP A 21 8.75 2.31 29.22
N TYR A 22 9.07 1.05 28.94
CA TYR A 22 8.74 0.34 27.71
C TYR A 22 8.16 -1.03 28.00
N VAL A 23 7.05 -1.36 27.36
CA VAL A 23 6.43 -2.68 27.40
C VAL A 23 6.15 -3.14 25.97
N ALA A 24 6.77 -4.22 25.55
CA ALA A 24 6.43 -4.87 24.28
C ALA A 24 5.21 -5.78 24.49
N ILE A 25 4.30 -5.76 23.53
CA ILE A 25 3.06 -6.53 23.52
C ILE A 25 2.94 -7.21 22.17
N ASP A 26 2.64 -8.51 22.19
CA ASP A 26 2.35 -9.32 21.02
C ASP A 26 1.12 -10.19 21.30
N LEU A 27 0.20 -10.28 20.34
CA LEU A 27 -1.04 -11.01 20.50
C LEU A 27 -1.09 -12.23 19.59
N GLU A 28 -1.34 -13.38 20.18
CA GLU A 28 -1.72 -14.56 19.42
C GLU A 28 -3.23 -14.61 19.26
N THR A 29 -3.69 -14.88 18.05
CA THR A 29 -5.10 -14.75 17.71
C THR A 29 -5.61 -15.92 16.87
N LYS A 30 -6.92 -16.15 16.98
CA LYS A 30 -7.70 -16.95 16.02
C LYS A 30 -8.39 -15.98 15.08
N ASP A 31 -7.90 -15.85 13.85
CA ASP A 31 -8.44 -14.95 12.83
C ASP A 31 -8.59 -15.70 11.48
N PRO A 32 -9.61 -16.58 11.36
CA PRO A 32 -9.71 -17.53 10.26
C PRO A 32 -9.94 -16.88 8.90
N ASN A 33 -10.48 -15.67 8.87
CA ASN A 33 -10.85 -14.96 7.65
C ASN A 33 -9.92 -13.78 7.31
N LEU A 34 -8.80 -13.63 8.03
CA LEU A 34 -7.87 -12.51 7.86
C LEU A 34 -7.48 -12.25 6.40
N LYS A 35 -7.11 -13.31 5.66
CA LYS A 35 -6.68 -13.19 4.25
C LYS A 35 -7.83 -12.89 3.27
N SER A 36 -9.05 -13.26 3.61
CA SER A 36 -10.21 -13.21 2.71
C SER A 36 -11.14 -12.03 2.95
N ARG A 37 -11.21 -11.54 4.19
CA ARG A 37 -12.14 -10.48 4.63
C ARG A 37 -11.47 -9.35 5.41
N GLY A 38 -10.18 -9.46 5.72
CA GLY A 38 -9.45 -8.54 6.60
C GLY A 38 -9.54 -8.93 8.07
N SER A 39 -9.07 -8.07 8.96
CA SER A 39 -8.97 -8.36 10.40
C SER A 39 -10.32 -8.65 11.06
N GLY A 40 -10.42 -9.81 11.68
CA GLY A 40 -11.59 -10.24 12.43
C GLY A 40 -11.91 -9.35 13.64
N ALA A 41 -10.91 -8.66 14.18
CA ALA A 41 -11.08 -7.73 15.28
C ALA A 41 -12.14 -6.65 14.99
N VAL A 42 -12.24 -6.20 13.72
CA VAL A 42 -13.13 -5.09 13.34
C VAL A 42 -14.53 -5.57 13.00
N ILE A 43 -14.65 -6.80 12.51
CA ILE A 43 -15.94 -7.40 12.10
C ILE A 43 -16.49 -8.38 13.15
N GLY A 44 -15.83 -8.54 14.29
CA GLY A 44 -16.27 -9.45 15.36
C GLY A 44 -16.13 -10.92 15.03
N GLU A 45 -15.15 -11.28 14.20
CA GLU A 45 -14.85 -12.68 13.84
C GLU A 45 -13.49 -13.09 14.42
N GLY A 46 -13.44 -14.18 15.16
CA GLY A 46 -12.22 -14.64 15.82
C GLY A 46 -12.07 -14.15 17.26
N GLU A 47 -10.88 -14.32 17.83
CA GLU A 47 -10.60 -13.98 19.23
C GLU A 47 -9.09 -13.91 19.52
N ILE A 48 -8.74 -13.22 20.62
CA ILE A 48 -7.40 -13.29 21.22
C ILE A 48 -7.29 -14.64 21.92
N ILE A 49 -6.22 -15.39 21.60
CA ILE A 49 -5.93 -16.70 22.21
C ILE A 49 -4.80 -16.65 23.22
N GLY A 50 -4.03 -15.58 23.25
CA GLY A 50 -2.99 -15.33 24.25
C GLY A 50 -2.33 -13.97 24.06
N VAL A 51 -1.63 -13.52 25.10
CA VAL A 51 -0.94 -12.24 25.14
C VAL A 51 0.49 -12.45 25.64
N ALA A 52 1.46 -12.09 24.83
CA ALA A 52 2.85 -12.04 25.24
C ALA A 52 3.24 -10.62 25.64
N LEU A 53 3.96 -10.49 26.73
CA LEU A 53 4.46 -9.23 27.28
C LEU A 53 5.95 -9.34 27.53
N ALA A 54 6.72 -8.30 27.23
CA ALA A 54 8.13 -8.23 27.57
C ALA A 54 8.53 -6.83 28.06
N VAL A 55 9.35 -6.83 29.11
CA VAL A 55 10.04 -5.66 29.65
C VAL A 55 11.51 -6.00 29.87
N GLU A 56 12.31 -5.05 30.29
CA GLU A 56 13.73 -5.32 30.60
C GLU A 56 13.86 -6.43 31.64
N GLY A 57 14.51 -7.53 31.24
CA GLY A 57 14.80 -8.65 32.11
C GLY A 57 13.64 -9.59 32.42
N TRP A 58 12.48 -9.43 31.78
CA TRP A 58 11.35 -10.33 31.97
C TRP A 58 10.45 -10.40 30.72
N SER A 59 9.95 -11.61 30.46
CA SER A 59 8.88 -11.86 29.48
C SER A 59 7.90 -12.90 30.03
N GLY A 60 6.69 -12.93 29.48
CA GLY A 60 5.68 -13.92 29.85
C GLY A 60 4.56 -13.98 28.82
N TYR A 61 4.07 -15.18 28.54
CA TYR A 61 2.92 -15.44 27.68
C TYR A 61 1.73 -15.93 28.51
N TYR A 62 0.59 -15.29 28.37
CA TYR A 62 -0.66 -15.58 29.06
C TYR A 62 -1.69 -16.18 28.11
N PRO A 63 -1.79 -17.52 28.03
CA PRO A 63 -2.72 -18.21 27.13
C PRO A 63 -4.17 -18.15 27.65
N ILE A 64 -5.14 -17.90 26.77
CA ILE A 64 -6.56 -17.77 27.10
C ILE A 64 -7.53 -18.44 26.11
N GLY A 65 -7.03 -18.97 24.99
CA GLY A 65 -7.88 -19.51 23.92
C GLY A 65 -7.26 -20.70 23.16
N HIS A 66 -6.32 -21.41 23.77
CA HIS A 66 -5.74 -22.64 23.23
C HIS A 66 -6.61 -23.86 23.56
N ARG A 67 -6.27 -24.99 22.93
CA ARG A 67 -6.95 -26.26 23.19
C ARG A 67 -6.85 -26.68 24.66
N GLU A 68 -5.70 -26.45 25.30
CA GLU A 68 -5.37 -26.82 26.67
C GLU A 68 -4.33 -25.86 27.26
N GLY A 69 -4.27 -25.76 28.60
CA GLY A 69 -3.25 -24.98 29.31
C GLY A 69 -3.57 -23.47 29.40
N ASN A 70 -4.84 -23.10 29.35
CA ASN A 70 -5.28 -21.71 29.45
C ASN A 70 -5.41 -21.26 30.90
N LEU A 71 -5.15 -19.96 31.08
CA LEU A 71 -5.51 -19.21 32.28
C LEU A 71 -6.96 -18.71 32.18
N ASP A 72 -7.47 -18.16 33.28
CA ASP A 72 -8.77 -17.49 33.27
C ASP A 72 -8.73 -16.25 32.34
N LYS A 73 -9.54 -16.30 31.29
CA LYS A 73 -9.58 -15.26 30.26
C LYS A 73 -9.87 -13.87 30.82
N ARG A 74 -10.76 -13.77 31.81
CA ARG A 74 -11.15 -12.50 32.39
C ARG A 74 -9.98 -11.90 33.20
N ILE A 75 -9.32 -12.71 34.02
CA ILE A 75 -8.18 -12.26 34.82
C ILE A 75 -7.04 -11.76 33.92
N VAL A 76 -6.72 -12.50 32.85
CA VAL A 76 -5.68 -12.09 31.89
C VAL A 76 -6.06 -10.79 31.18
N LEU A 77 -7.29 -10.67 30.67
CA LEU A 77 -7.71 -9.46 29.97
C LEU A 77 -7.78 -8.24 30.89
N ASP A 78 -8.19 -8.39 32.15
CA ASP A 78 -8.15 -7.33 33.15
C ASP A 78 -6.71 -6.89 33.44
N TYR A 79 -5.77 -7.84 33.57
CA TYR A 79 -4.35 -7.54 33.72
C TYR A 79 -3.78 -6.79 32.49
N VAL A 80 -4.05 -7.27 31.28
CA VAL A 80 -3.61 -6.59 30.05
C VAL A 80 -4.19 -5.18 29.94
N LYS A 81 -5.43 -5.00 30.38
CA LYS A 81 -6.07 -3.68 30.46
C LYS A 81 -5.32 -2.75 31.42
N ASP A 82 -4.88 -3.24 32.56
CA ASP A 82 -4.09 -2.44 33.51
C ASP A 82 -2.70 -2.11 32.95
N VAL A 83 -2.04 -3.06 32.30
CA VAL A 83 -0.78 -2.81 31.57
C VAL A 83 -0.98 -1.74 30.49
N CYS A 84 -2.04 -1.82 29.71
CA CYS A 84 -2.33 -0.84 28.65
C CYS A 84 -2.70 0.55 29.17
N LYS A 85 -3.30 0.65 30.35
CA LYS A 85 -3.64 1.93 31.00
C LYS A 85 -2.45 2.70 31.56
N ALA A 86 -1.33 2.04 31.85
CA ALA A 86 -0.12 2.72 32.29
C ALA A 86 0.37 3.72 31.24
N ASN A 87 1.00 4.82 31.65
CA ASN A 87 1.48 5.86 30.72
C ASN A 87 2.81 5.57 30.03
N ASN A 88 3.39 4.37 30.25
CA ASN A 88 4.58 3.93 29.55
C ASN A 88 4.32 3.67 28.06
N THR A 89 5.39 3.63 27.28
CA THR A 89 5.31 3.36 25.84
C THR A 89 5.02 1.88 25.57
N LYS A 90 4.01 1.59 24.75
CA LYS A 90 3.69 0.24 24.26
C LYS A 90 4.34 0.02 22.90
N ILE A 91 5.07 -1.06 22.80
CA ILE A 91 5.85 -1.41 21.62
C ILE A 91 5.24 -2.65 20.98
N PHE A 92 5.04 -2.58 19.69
CA PHE A 92 4.48 -3.66 18.88
C PHE A 92 5.35 -3.91 17.66
N HIS A 93 5.10 -5.03 17.00
CA HIS A 93 5.58 -5.29 15.67
C HIS A 93 4.38 -5.56 14.75
N ASN A 94 4.05 -4.63 13.83
CA ASN A 94 2.78 -4.56 13.10
C ASN A 94 1.59 -4.14 14.00
N ALA A 95 1.78 -3.08 14.74
CA ALA A 95 0.85 -2.55 15.74
C ALA A 95 -0.61 -2.41 15.24
N MET A 96 -0.83 -2.18 13.94
CA MET A 96 -2.17 -2.08 13.36
C MET A 96 -3.01 -3.33 13.65
N TYR A 97 -2.41 -4.50 13.68
CA TYR A 97 -3.08 -5.76 13.97
C TYR A 97 -3.45 -5.87 15.45
N ASP A 98 -2.46 -5.78 16.32
CA ASP A 98 -2.64 -5.99 17.77
C ASP A 98 -3.52 -4.93 18.43
N VAL A 99 -3.31 -3.67 18.09
CA VAL A 99 -4.12 -2.56 18.64
C VAL A 99 -5.58 -2.67 18.22
N CYS A 100 -5.87 -3.15 17.00
CA CYS A 100 -7.25 -3.44 16.60
C CYS A 100 -7.88 -4.52 17.50
N TRP A 101 -7.15 -5.59 17.81
CA TRP A 101 -7.65 -6.63 18.71
C TRP A 101 -7.85 -6.13 20.14
N LEU A 102 -6.90 -5.37 20.69
CA LEU A 102 -7.06 -4.76 22.01
C LEU A 102 -8.30 -3.84 22.07
N ARG A 103 -8.49 -3.02 21.03
CA ARG A 103 -9.67 -2.17 20.91
C ARG A 103 -10.98 -2.96 20.81
N ALA A 104 -10.99 -4.10 20.11
CA ALA A 104 -12.17 -4.96 20.00
C ALA A 104 -12.59 -5.57 21.34
N TYR A 105 -11.67 -5.64 22.31
CA TYR A 105 -11.89 -6.07 23.69
C TYR A 105 -12.07 -4.90 24.68
N ASP A 106 -12.32 -3.67 24.18
CA ASP A 106 -12.45 -2.47 25.00
C ASP A 106 -11.23 -2.21 25.93
N ILE A 107 -10.04 -2.52 25.43
CA ILE A 107 -8.77 -2.26 26.09
C ILE A 107 -8.14 -0.99 25.50
N PRO A 108 -8.30 0.18 26.16
CA PRO A 108 -7.67 1.41 25.70
C PRO A 108 -6.17 1.39 26.01
N ILE A 109 -5.39 2.00 25.12
CA ILE A 109 -3.94 2.13 25.31
C ILE A 109 -3.62 3.59 25.67
N ASN A 110 -3.00 3.80 26.82
CA ASN A 110 -2.42 5.08 27.23
C ASN A 110 -0.92 5.10 26.90
N GLY A 111 -0.37 6.31 26.80
CA GLY A 111 1.03 6.52 26.38
C GLY A 111 1.21 6.41 24.87
N PHE A 112 2.46 6.29 24.44
CA PHE A 112 2.79 6.19 23.03
C PHE A 112 2.66 4.74 22.52
N ILE A 113 2.21 4.60 21.29
CA ILE A 113 2.18 3.33 20.55
C ILE A 113 3.30 3.37 19.53
N VAL A 114 4.27 2.48 19.66
CA VAL A 114 5.41 2.39 18.76
C VAL A 114 5.34 1.10 17.97
N ASP A 115 5.60 1.19 16.67
CA ASP A 115 5.63 0.04 15.76
C ASP A 115 7.05 -0.14 15.19
N THR A 116 7.72 -1.22 15.58
CA THR A 116 9.06 -1.54 15.10
C THR A 116 9.10 -1.87 13.60
N MET A 117 7.98 -2.28 13.01
CA MET A 117 7.86 -2.47 11.57
C MET A 117 7.90 -1.11 10.84
N VAL A 118 7.21 -0.08 11.37
CA VAL A 118 7.27 1.29 10.86
C VAL A 118 8.68 1.85 11.00
N MET A 119 9.32 1.72 12.16
CA MET A 119 10.71 2.14 12.37
C MET A 119 11.64 1.54 11.33
N SER A 120 11.54 0.24 11.09
CA SER A 120 12.37 -0.49 10.12
C SER A 120 12.16 0.02 8.69
N SER A 121 10.93 0.38 8.33
CA SER A 121 10.60 0.92 7.01
C SER A 121 11.13 2.33 6.77
N LEU A 122 11.23 3.14 7.82
CA LEU A 122 11.84 4.47 7.78
C LEU A 122 13.36 4.40 7.66
N ILE A 123 13.98 3.42 8.34
CA ILE A 123 15.42 3.20 8.32
C ILE A 123 15.88 2.66 6.96
N ASP A 124 15.14 1.72 6.36
CA ASP A 124 15.44 1.19 5.03
C ASP A 124 14.16 0.73 4.32
N GLU A 125 13.67 1.57 3.40
CA GLU A 125 12.49 1.30 2.58
C GLU A 125 12.73 0.29 1.45
N ASN A 126 13.98 -0.15 1.25
CA ASN A 126 14.36 -1.11 0.19
C ASN A 126 14.26 -2.56 0.63
N ARG A 127 13.93 -2.83 1.89
CA ARG A 127 13.81 -4.20 2.40
C ARG A 127 12.77 -4.99 1.63
N LEU A 128 13.06 -6.25 1.40
CA LEU A 128 12.12 -7.19 0.79
C LEU A 128 11.04 -7.63 1.80
N SER A 129 11.39 -7.68 3.08
CA SER A 129 10.48 -8.09 4.14
C SER A 129 10.73 -7.26 5.41
N TYR A 130 9.64 -6.89 6.07
CA TYR A 130 9.62 -6.28 7.40
C TYR A 130 9.11 -7.26 8.47
N ALA A 131 9.03 -8.55 8.17
CA ALA A 131 8.65 -9.55 9.16
C ALA A 131 9.64 -9.58 10.32
N LEU A 132 9.15 -9.80 11.54
CA LEU A 132 9.94 -9.79 12.78
C LEU A 132 11.22 -10.63 12.68
N ASN A 133 11.12 -11.87 12.19
CA ASN A 133 12.28 -12.75 12.01
C ASN A 133 13.36 -12.17 11.07
N SER A 134 12.94 -11.49 9.99
CA SER A 134 13.87 -10.91 9.01
C SER A 134 14.66 -9.77 9.63
N ILE A 135 13.98 -8.92 10.40
CA ILE A 135 14.58 -7.76 11.04
C ILE A 135 15.42 -8.20 12.25
N ALA A 136 14.93 -9.14 13.06
CA ALA A 136 15.66 -9.69 14.20
C ALA A 136 16.95 -10.38 13.75
N PHE A 137 16.92 -11.18 12.69
CA PHE A 137 18.13 -11.78 12.13
C PHE A 137 19.17 -10.73 11.71
N GLU A 138 18.72 -9.64 11.07
CA GLU A 138 19.65 -8.62 10.60
C GLU A 138 20.31 -7.83 11.74
N TYR A 139 19.52 -7.37 12.71
CA TYR A 139 20.00 -6.47 13.76
C TYR A 139 20.51 -7.19 15.02
N LEU A 140 19.88 -8.32 15.38
CA LEU A 140 20.17 -9.06 16.61
C LEU A 140 20.98 -10.33 16.36
N ARG A 141 21.03 -10.82 15.10
CA ARG A 141 21.55 -12.14 14.74
C ARG A 141 20.80 -13.28 15.43
N GLU A 142 19.56 -13.01 15.79
CA GLU A 142 18.65 -13.97 16.42
C GLU A 142 17.50 -14.30 15.49
N VAL A 143 16.99 -15.51 15.63
CA VAL A 143 15.77 -15.99 14.96
C VAL A 143 14.91 -16.71 15.99
N LYS A 144 13.62 -16.75 15.77
CA LYS A 144 12.70 -17.54 16.58
C LYS A 144 13.02 -19.02 16.40
N ASP A 145 13.00 -19.77 17.48
CA ASP A 145 12.93 -21.22 17.41
C ASP A 145 11.46 -21.64 17.21
N GLU A 146 11.12 -21.91 15.97
CA GLU A 146 9.77 -22.40 15.60
C GLU A 146 9.69 -23.92 15.57
N LYS A 147 10.76 -24.66 15.93
CA LYS A 147 10.82 -26.12 15.74
C LYS A 147 9.74 -26.84 16.53
N GLY A 148 9.67 -26.59 17.85
CA GLY A 148 8.67 -27.23 18.70
C GLY A 148 7.22 -26.92 18.30
N LEU A 149 6.94 -25.67 17.91
CA LEU A 149 5.63 -25.27 17.40
C LEU A 149 5.28 -26.01 16.09
N LYS A 150 6.21 -26.08 15.14
CA LYS A 150 5.99 -26.77 13.84
C LYS A 150 5.82 -28.27 14.01
N GLU A 151 6.62 -28.92 14.84
CA GLU A 151 6.49 -30.35 15.13
C GLU A 151 5.13 -30.68 15.79
N ALA A 152 4.69 -29.84 16.74
CA ALA A 152 3.38 -30.00 17.37
C ALA A 152 2.22 -29.79 16.36
N ALA A 153 2.34 -28.79 15.49
CA ALA A 153 1.34 -28.51 14.46
C ALA A 153 1.25 -29.65 13.42
N GLU A 154 2.39 -30.16 12.96
CA GLU A 154 2.47 -31.29 12.04
C GLU A 154 1.82 -32.54 12.66
N ALA A 155 2.15 -32.86 13.91
CA ALA A 155 1.56 -33.97 14.62
C ALA A 155 0.06 -33.84 14.86
N ALA A 156 -0.45 -32.61 14.99
CA ALA A 156 -1.87 -32.31 15.13
C ALA A 156 -2.60 -32.19 13.78
N GLY A 157 -1.89 -32.15 12.65
CA GLY A 157 -2.45 -31.96 11.32
C GLY A 157 -3.05 -30.56 11.11
N VAL A 158 -2.43 -29.51 11.71
CA VAL A 158 -2.90 -28.12 11.65
C VAL A 158 -1.81 -27.20 11.13
N ASP A 159 -2.20 -26.01 10.63
CA ASP A 159 -1.23 -24.98 10.26
C ASP A 159 -0.68 -24.29 11.51
N ALA A 160 0.66 -24.21 11.62
CA ALA A 160 1.34 -23.72 12.80
C ALA A 160 1.06 -22.25 13.14
N LYS A 161 0.67 -21.42 12.14
CA LYS A 161 0.44 -19.98 12.35
C LYS A 161 -1.05 -19.64 12.39
N SER A 162 -1.82 -20.09 11.43
CA SER A 162 -3.26 -19.73 11.34
C SER A 162 -4.15 -20.59 12.26
N GLU A 163 -3.66 -21.74 12.75
CA GLU A 163 -4.43 -22.67 13.56
C GLU A 163 -3.78 -23.01 14.91
N MET A 164 -2.86 -22.19 15.39
CA MET A 164 -2.16 -22.46 16.66
C MET A 164 -3.10 -22.52 17.88
N TYR A 165 -4.29 -21.94 17.79
CA TYR A 165 -5.33 -22.08 18.83
C TYR A 165 -5.81 -23.52 19.03
N LYS A 166 -5.56 -24.43 18.06
CA LYS A 166 -5.88 -25.85 18.17
C LYS A 166 -4.78 -26.64 18.92
N LEU A 167 -3.64 -26.02 19.21
CA LEU A 167 -2.55 -26.61 19.96
C LEU A 167 -2.68 -26.31 21.46
N PRO A 168 -2.15 -27.18 22.35
CA PRO A 168 -1.93 -26.82 23.75
C PRO A 168 -0.99 -25.63 23.89
N ALA A 169 -1.26 -24.75 24.86
CA ALA A 169 -0.49 -23.52 25.10
C ALA A 169 1.02 -23.77 25.29
N MET A 170 1.38 -24.91 25.87
CA MET A 170 2.77 -25.29 26.14
C MET A 170 3.66 -25.32 24.88
N TYR A 171 3.09 -25.54 23.70
CA TYR A 171 3.85 -25.54 22.44
C TYR A 171 3.93 -24.16 21.77
N VAL A 172 3.13 -23.21 22.22
CA VAL A 172 3.06 -21.85 21.68
C VAL A 172 3.80 -20.84 22.56
N GLY A 173 3.83 -21.06 23.88
CA GLY A 173 4.28 -20.09 24.86
C GLY A 173 5.69 -19.55 24.63
N ALA A 174 6.68 -20.42 24.47
CA ALA A 174 8.07 -19.99 24.21
C ALA A 174 8.21 -19.19 22.92
N TYR A 175 7.44 -19.55 21.88
CA TYR A 175 7.40 -18.83 20.61
C TYR A 175 6.83 -17.41 20.79
N ALA A 176 5.68 -17.28 21.47
CA ALA A 176 5.01 -16.00 21.68
C ALA A 176 5.82 -15.06 22.60
N GLU A 177 6.42 -15.59 23.68
CA GLU A 177 7.32 -14.81 24.54
C GLU A 177 8.49 -14.25 23.76
N LYS A 178 9.09 -15.06 22.89
CA LYS A 178 10.24 -14.65 22.07
C LYS A 178 9.85 -13.54 21.10
N ASP A 179 8.61 -13.48 20.62
CA ASP A 179 8.14 -12.40 19.73
C ASP A 179 8.10 -11.06 20.47
N ALA A 180 7.58 -11.04 21.70
CA ALA A 180 7.59 -9.85 22.52
C ALA A 180 9.02 -9.42 22.91
N GLU A 181 9.91 -10.36 23.27
CA GLU A 181 11.31 -10.07 23.57
C GLU A 181 12.05 -9.46 22.38
N LEU A 182 11.96 -10.09 21.21
CA LEU A 182 12.61 -9.59 20.00
C LEU A 182 12.06 -8.21 19.61
N THR A 183 10.78 -7.97 19.78
CA THR A 183 10.14 -6.67 19.54
C THR A 183 10.74 -5.59 20.44
N LEU A 184 10.92 -5.87 21.74
CA LEU A 184 11.54 -4.94 22.67
C LEU A 184 13.03 -4.68 22.36
N GLN A 185 13.78 -5.73 22.04
CA GLN A 185 15.20 -5.61 21.69
C GLN A 185 15.39 -4.82 20.39
N LEU A 186 14.57 -5.09 19.39
CA LEU A 186 14.56 -4.35 18.13
C LEU A 186 14.26 -2.87 18.35
N PHE A 187 13.26 -2.53 19.16
CA PHE A 187 12.96 -1.15 19.47
C PHE A 187 14.18 -0.37 19.97
N LYS A 188 14.96 -0.95 20.88
CA LYS A 188 16.19 -0.32 21.43
C LYS A 188 17.20 -0.01 20.33
N ILE A 189 17.48 -0.96 19.45
CA ILE A 189 18.45 -0.79 18.36
C ILE A 189 17.93 0.15 17.29
N LEU A 190 16.68 -0.01 16.86
CA LEU A 190 16.07 0.82 15.84
C LEU A 190 15.91 2.28 16.28
N SER A 191 15.71 2.54 17.58
CA SER A 191 15.68 3.89 18.14
C SER A 191 17.01 4.61 17.93
N ILE A 192 18.13 3.91 18.11
CA ILE A 192 19.47 4.46 17.84
C ILE A 192 19.63 4.76 16.34
N GLU A 193 19.17 3.88 15.46
CA GLU A 193 19.26 4.08 14.01
C GLU A 193 18.35 5.23 13.53
N ILE A 194 17.16 5.39 14.09
CA ILE A 194 16.26 6.54 13.81
C ILE A 194 16.97 7.86 14.14
N GLN A 195 17.63 7.94 15.29
CA GLN A 195 18.39 9.14 15.68
C GLN A 195 19.60 9.39 14.78
N LYS A 196 20.43 8.37 14.53
CA LYS A 196 21.62 8.47 13.66
C LYS A 196 21.27 8.95 12.25
N GLN A 197 20.11 8.56 11.74
CA GLN A 197 19.67 8.92 10.40
C GLN A 197 18.83 10.20 10.36
N ASN A 198 18.63 10.90 11.49
CA ASN A 198 17.77 12.08 11.61
C ASN A 198 16.34 11.83 11.09
N LEU A 199 15.71 10.75 11.57
CA LEU A 199 14.35 10.33 11.18
C LEU A 199 13.32 10.57 12.29
N SER A 200 13.69 11.22 13.39
CA SER A 200 12.82 11.38 14.57
C SER A 200 11.51 12.11 14.23
N GLU A 201 11.56 13.21 13.47
CA GLU A 201 10.36 13.98 13.12
C GLU A 201 9.35 13.15 12.29
N ILE A 202 9.84 12.43 11.28
CA ILE A 202 8.95 11.59 10.46
C ILE A 202 8.45 10.38 11.26
N PHE A 203 9.25 9.84 12.17
CA PHE A 203 8.82 8.77 13.05
C PHE A 203 7.74 9.23 14.04
N ASP A 204 7.88 10.42 14.61
CA ASP A 204 6.87 11.03 15.48
C ASP A 204 5.56 11.27 14.73
N LEU A 205 5.63 11.76 13.49
CA LEU A 205 4.46 11.95 12.64
C LEU A 205 3.72 10.63 12.38
N GLU A 206 4.44 9.58 11.98
CA GLU A 206 3.84 8.25 11.75
C GLU A 206 3.21 7.67 13.02
N THR A 207 3.87 7.85 14.16
CA THR A 207 3.39 7.39 15.46
C THR A 207 2.11 8.13 15.88
N GLN A 208 2.07 9.46 15.74
CA GLN A 208 0.90 10.27 16.08
C GLN A 208 -0.29 10.02 15.14
N LEU A 209 -0.04 9.66 13.89
CA LEU A 209 -1.07 9.35 12.92
C LEU A 209 -1.77 8.01 13.20
N PHE A 210 -1.10 7.11 13.89
CA PHE A 210 -1.54 5.74 14.10
C PHE A 210 -2.95 5.60 14.73
N PRO A 211 -3.31 6.30 15.82
CA PRO A 211 -4.64 6.25 16.38
C PRO A 211 -5.74 6.67 15.40
N CYS A 212 -5.45 7.66 14.53
CA CYS A 212 -6.38 8.09 13.49
C CYS A 212 -6.67 6.96 12.48
N LEU A 213 -5.63 6.22 12.06
CA LEU A 213 -5.82 5.09 11.14
C LEU A 213 -6.64 3.96 11.76
N ILE A 214 -6.45 3.67 13.05
CA ILE A 214 -7.26 2.72 13.80
C ILE A 214 -8.72 3.18 13.84
N ASP A 215 -8.96 4.47 14.16
CA ASP A 215 -10.31 5.03 14.19
C ASP A 215 -11.01 4.95 12.84
N MET A 216 -10.31 5.28 11.77
CA MET A 216 -10.83 5.15 10.39
C MET A 216 -11.21 3.71 10.07
N LYS A 217 -10.35 2.74 10.41
CA LYS A 217 -10.59 1.33 10.18
C LYS A 217 -11.81 0.81 10.95
N PHE A 218 -11.93 1.14 12.23
CA PHE A 218 -13.08 0.74 13.06
C PHE A 218 -14.37 1.42 12.65
N LYS A 219 -14.33 2.71 12.31
CA LYS A 219 -15.51 3.42 11.81
C LYS A 219 -15.98 2.82 10.49
N GLY A 220 -15.05 2.51 9.57
CA GLY A 220 -15.38 2.04 8.24
C GLY A 220 -16.21 3.05 7.44
N VAL A 221 -16.69 2.64 6.27
CA VAL A 221 -17.51 3.47 5.37
C VAL A 221 -18.86 2.81 5.19
N ARG A 222 -19.95 3.55 5.38
CA ARG A 222 -21.32 3.05 5.16
C ARG A 222 -21.57 2.76 3.69
N VAL A 223 -22.31 1.69 3.44
CA VAL A 223 -22.70 1.24 2.11
C VAL A 223 -24.21 0.98 2.08
N ASP A 224 -24.86 1.43 1.01
CA ASP A 224 -26.22 1.05 0.68
C ASP A 224 -26.22 -0.34 0.04
N VAL A 225 -26.43 -1.36 0.87
CA VAL A 225 -26.36 -2.77 0.47
C VAL A 225 -27.48 -3.13 -0.52
N GLU A 226 -28.68 -2.60 -0.29
CA GLU A 226 -29.82 -2.85 -1.17
C GLU A 226 -29.59 -2.21 -2.55
N ALA A 227 -29.16 -0.98 -2.58
CA ALA A 227 -28.78 -0.30 -3.84
C ALA A 227 -27.64 -1.05 -4.56
N ALA A 228 -26.69 -1.63 -3.82
CA ALA A 228 -25.61 -2.43 -4.40
C ALA A 228 -26.13 -3.69 -5.10
N HIS A 229 -27.06 -4.44 -4.47
CA HIS A 229 -27.70 -5.59 -5.09
C HIS A 229 -28.50 -5.21 -6.33
N GLN A 230 -29.31 -4.15 -6.26
CA GLN A 230 -30.09 -3.66 -7.39
C GLN A 230 -29.20 -3.19 -8.55
N LEU A 231 -28.11 -2.47 -8.26
CA LEU A 231 -27.17 -2.05 -9.29
C LEU A 231 -26.48 -3.25 -9.94
N LYS A 232 -26.07 -4.24 -9.14
CA LYS A 232 -25.48 -5.49 -9.67
C LYS A 232 -26.42 -6.16 -10.65
N GLN A 233 -27.67 -6.35 -10.26
CA GLN A 233 -28.68 -6.99 -11.12
C GLN A 233 -28.82 -6.24 -12.45
N LYS A 234 -28.99 -4.92 -12.42
CA LYS A 234 -29.10 -4.08 -13.63
C LYS A 234 -27.88 -4.20 -14.55
N LEU A 235 -26.67 -4.22 -13.97
CA LEU A 235 -25.45 -4.34 -14.77
C LEU A 235 -25.31 -5.75 -15.39
N VAL A 236 -25.70 -6.81 -14.69
CA VAL A 236 -25.70 -8.16 -15.24
C VAL A 236 -26.72 -8.28 -16.38
N GLU A 237 -27.91 -7.71 -16.25
CA GLU A 237 -28.92 -7.68 -17.31
C GLU A 237 -28.41 -6.90 -18.54
N GLU A 238 -27.76 -5.76 -18.34
CA GLU A 238 -27.17 -4.96 -19.41
C GLU A 238 -26.04 -5.71 -20.13
N GLU A 239 -25.14 -6.36 -19.39
CA GLU A 239 -24.08 -7.21 -19.95
C GLU A 239 -24.65 -8.33 -20.80
N ASN A 240 -25.61 -9.08 -20.26
CA ASN A 240 -26.28 -10.18 -20.98
C ASN A 240 -26.96 -9.68 -22.26
N SER A 241 -27.62 -8.53 -22.23
CA SER A 241 -28.24 -7.91 -23.41
C SER A 241 -27.22 -7.60 -24.50
N LEU A 242 -26.03 -7.06 -24.12
CA LEU A 242 -24.96 -6.79 -25.08
C LEU A 242 -24.41 -8.09 -25.69
N VAL A 243 -24.16 -9.11 -24.87
CA VAL A 243 -23.67 -10.42 -25.33
C VAL A 243 -24.69 -11.09 -26.28
N LEU A 244 -25.97 -11.07 -25.93
CA LEU A 244 -27.05 -11.59 -26.77
C LEU A 244 -27.18 -10.83 -28.09
N SER A 245 -27.01 -9.50 -28.08
CA SER A 245 -26.99 -8.68 -29.29
C SER A 245 -25.85 -9.09 -30.23
N ILE A 246 -24.65 -9.33 -29.71
CA ILE A 246 -23.51 -9.81 -30.50
C ILE A 246 -23.80 -11.20 -31.07
N LYS A 247 -24.35 -12.11 -30.26
CA LYS A 247 -24.74 -13.46 -30.69
C LYS A 247 -25.77 -13.43 -31.81
N LYS A 248 -26.79 -12.56 -31.72
CA LYS A 248 -27.82 -12.40 -32.74
C LYS A 248 -27.25 -11.97 -34.09
N GLU A 249 -26.26 -11.08 -34.10
CA GLU A 249 -25.67 -10.52 -35.32
C GLU A 249 -24.58 -11.43 -35.91
N THR A 250 -23.82 -12.16 -35.09
CA THR A 250 -22.68 -12.96 -35.54
C THR A 250 -22.91 -14.47 -35.51
N GLY A 251 -23.93 -14.94 -34.79
CA GLY A 251 -24.12 -16.35 -34.47
C GLY A 251 -23.19 -16.89 -33.39
N ILE A 252 -22.30 -16.03 -32.82
CA ILE A 252 -21.31 -16.40 -31.83
C ILE A 252 -21.64 -15.73 -30.50
N GLU A 253 -21.74 -16.53 -29.43
CA GLU A 253 -21.85 -16.03 -28.07
C GLU A 253 -20.44 -15.77 -27.50
N PRO A 254 -20.00 -14.50 -27.40
CA PRO A 254 -18.63 -14.21 -27.00
C PRO A 254 -18.41 -14.44 -25.51
N GLN A 255 -17.37 -15.18 -25.19
CA GLN A 255 -16.79 -15.13 -23.86
C GLN A 255 -15.89 -13.88 -23.80
N ILE A 256 -16.41 -12.80 -23.23
CA ILE A 256 -15.85 -11.44 -23.36
C ILE A 256 -14.40 -11.28 -22.86
N TRP A 257 -13.91 -12.17 -21.99
CA TRP A 257 -12.52 -12.17 -21.51
C TRP A 257 -11.62 -13.18 -22.24
N ALA A 258 -12.19 -14.11 -23.01
CA ALA A 258 -11.41 -15.08 -23.75
C ALA A 258 -11.00 -14.54 -25.13
N ALA A 259 -9.73 -14.24 -25.29
CA ALA A 259 -9.19 -13.66 -26.53
C ALA A 259 -9.52 -14.53 -27.77
N ARG A 260 -9.50 -15.86 -27.65
CA ARG A 260 -9.88 -16.77 -28.75
C ARG A 260 -11.34 -16.63 -29.16
N SER A 261 -12.25 -16.46 -28.18
CA SER A 261 -13.67 -16.28 -28.47
C SER A 261 -13.94 -14.94 -29.16
N ILE A 262 -13.27 -13.86 -28.74
CA ILE A 262 -13.37 -12.56 -29.42
C ILE A 262 -12.75 -12.61 -30.81
N ALA A 263 -11.65 -13.33 -31.02
CA ALA A 263 -11.06 -13.51 -32.34
C ALA A 263 -12.05 -14.17 -33.32
N GLN A 264 -12.87 -15.11 -32.88
CA GLN A 264 -13.93 -15.71 -33.72
C GLN A 264 -14.97 -14.66 -34.17
N VAL A 265 -15.37 -13.75 -33.27
CA VAL A 265 -16.26 -12.64 -33.61
C VAL A 265 -15.61 -11.72 -34.66
N PHE A 266 -14.34 -11.34 -34.47
CA PHE A 266 -13.61 -10.51 -35.42
C PHE A 266 -13.47 -11.20 -36.79
N GLN A 267 -13.13 -12.49 -36.81
CA GLN A 267 -13.06 -13.27 -38.06
C GLN A 267 -14.41 -13.31 -38.78
N LYS A 268 -15.50 -13.52 -38.05
CA LYS A 268 -16.86 -13.53 -38.61
C LYS A 268 -17.24 -12.19 -39.23
N LEU A 269 -16.74 -11.09 -38.68
CA LEU A 269 -16.97 -9.73 -39.14
C LEU A 269 -15.97 -9.27 -40.21
N GLY A 270 -14.95 -10.09 -40.54
CA GLY A 270 -13.87 -9.72 -41.46
C GLY A 270 -12.96 -8.61 -40.91
N LEU A 271 -12.88 -8.47 -39.58
CA LEU A 271 -12.11 -7.43 -38.91
C LEU A 271 -10.70 -7.91 -38.56
N HIS A 272 -9.74 -7.02 -38.67
CA HIS A 272 -8.36 -7.25 -38.26
C HIS A 272 -8.22 -7.11 -36.73
N TYR A 273 -7.28 -7.88 -36.14
CA TYR A 273 -6.91 -7.76 -34.74
C TYR A 273 -5.42 -7.98 -34.54
N GLU A 274 -4.88 -7.41 -33.46
CA GLU A 274 -3.48 -7.52 -33.08
C GLU A 274 -3.15 -8.88 -32.48
N LYS A 275 -1.89 -9.28 -32.62
CA LYS A 275 -1.33 -10.48 -31.99
C LYS A 275 -0.17 -10.09 -31.08
N THR A 276 0.01 -10.86 -30.02
CA THR A 276 1.15 -10.69 -29.12
C THR A 276 2.45 -11.06 -29.82
N GLU A 277 3.52 -10.29 -29.64
CA GLU A 277 4.81 -10.50 -30.31
C GLU A 277 5.40 -11.88 -30.03
N LYS A 278 5.36 -12.33 -28.77
CA LYS A 278 6.02 -13.57 -28.35
C LYS A 278 5.23 -14.83 -28.71
N SER A 279 3.94 -14.85 -28.46
CA SER A 279 3.12 -16.07 -28.60
C SER A 279 2.22 -16.10 -29.82
N GLN A 280 2.16 -14.99 -30.60
CA GLN A 280 1.25 -14.80 -31.74
C GLN A 280 -0.23 -15.04 -31.41
N ALA A 281 -0.57 -14.99 -30.12
CA ALA A 281 -1.95 -15.12 -29.65
C ALA A 281 -2.74 -13.83 -29.91
N PRO A 282 -4.08 -13.93 -30.16
CA PRO A 282 -4.93 -12.74 -30.31
C PRO A 282 -4.81 -11.82 -29.11
N SER A 283 -4.70 -10.50 -29.35
CA SER A 283 -4.57 -9.47 -28.33
C SER A 283 -5.71 -8.45 -28.47
N PHE A 284 -6.51 -8.30 -27.40
CA PHE A 284 -7.62 -7.37 -27.36
C PHE A 284 -7.50 -6.48 -26.12
N THR A 285 -6.61 -5.49 -26.22
CA THR A 285 -6.40 -4.51 -25.13
C THR A 285 -7.61 -3.62 -24.96
N LYS A 286 -7.72 -2.97 -23.79
CA LYS A 286 -8.79 -2.02 -23.51
C LYS A 286 -8.82 -0.90 -24.56
N ASN A 287 -7.67 -0.31 -24.87
CA ASN A 287 -7.55 0.80 -25.81
C ASN A 287 -7.97 0.36 -27.23
N PHE A 288 -7.43 -0.76 -27.69
CA PHE A 288 -7.80 -1.31 -29.00
C PHE A 288 -9.31 -1.48 -29.17
N LEU A 289 -10.00 -2.08 -28.17
CA LEU A 289 -11.44 -2.29 -28.24
C LEU A 289 -12.25 -0.99 -28.12
N SER A 290 -11.82 -0.05 -27.25
CA SER A 290 -12.56 1.20 -27.03
C SER A 290 -12.41 2.20 -28.18
N GLU A 291 -11.31 2.17 -28.92
CA GLU A 291 -11.04 3.06 -30.06
C GLU A 291 -11.56 2.51 -31.40
N HIS A 292 -11.94 1.24 -31.42
CA HIS A 292 -12.42 0.58 -32.62
C HIS A 292 -13.78 1.11 -33.08
N GLN A 293 -13.92 1.45 -34.38
CA GLN A 293 -15.12 2.10 -34.90
C GLN A 293 -16.33 1.18 -35.10
N HIS A 294 -16.12 -0.14 -35.13
CA HIS A 294 -17.20 -1.08 -35.40
C HIS A 294 -18.15 -1.22 -34.22
N PRO A 295 -19.48 -1.07 -34.38
CA PRO A 295 -20.45 -1.06 -33.25
C PRO A 295 -20.42 -2.33 -32.39
N LEU A 296 -20.25 -3.51 -32.98
CA LEU A 296 -20.18 -4.76 -32.21
C LEU A 296 -18.91 -4.87 -31.37
N VAL A 297 -17.80 -4.30 -31.83
CA VAL A 297 -16.57 -4.23 -31.05
C VAL A 297 -16.71 -3.29 -29.86
N GLN A 298 -17.39 -2.16 -30.05
CA GLN A 298 -17.74 -1.26 -28.96
C GLN A 298 -18.66 -1.92 -27.93
N LYS A 299 -19.60 -2.79 -28.37
CA LYS A 299 -20.42 -3.61 -27.46
C LYS A 299 -19.58 -4.58 -26.63
N ILE A 300 -18.54 -5.19 -27.21
CA ILE A 300 -17.59 -6.02 -26.45
C ILE A 300 -16.84 -5.19 -25.42
N ALA A 301 -16.33 -4.02 -25.79
CA ALA A 301 -15.66 -3.11 -24.86
C ALA A 301 -16.57 -2.70 -23.70
N LYS A 302 -17.80 -2.33 -24.00
CA LYS A 302 -18.83 -1.94 -22.99
C LYS A 302 -19.20 -3.13 -22.09
N ALA A 303 -19.39 -4.33 -22.65
CA ALA A 303 -19.66 -5.53 -21.86
C ALA A 303 -18.53 -5.85 -20.87
N ARG A 304 -17.25 -5.75 -21.29
CA ARG A 304 -16.09 -5.88 -20.39
C ARG A 304 -16.09 -4.84 -19.28
N GLU A 305 -16.41 -3.60 -19.61
CA GLU A 305 -16.47 -2.50 -18.65
C GLU A 305 -17.53 -2.75 -17.58
N ILE A 306 -18.75 -3.16 -18.01
CA ILE A 306 -19.88 -3.49 -17.14
C ILE A 306 -19.56 -4.73 -16.28
N ASN A 307 -19.04 -5.78 -16.89
CA ASN A 307 -18.63 -6.99 -16.17
C ASN A 307 -17.63 -6.65 -15.07
N LYS A 308 -16.57 -5.87 -15.39
CA LYS A 308 -15.61 -5.41 -14.40
C LYS A 308 -16.28 -4.59 -13.29
N ALA A 309 -17.27 -3.77 -13.62
CA ALA A 309 -17.98 -2.94 -12.64
C ALA A 309 -18.68 -3.79 -11.58
N HIS A 310 -19.43 -4.83 -12.00
CA HIS A 310 -20.15 -5.64 -11.03
C HIS A 310 -19.26 -6.72 -10.37
N THR A 311 -18.36 -7.40 -11.09
CA THR A 311 -17.54 -8.47 -10.52
C THR A 311 -16.37 -7.94 -9.67
N THR A 312 -15.70 -6.85 -10.10
CA THR A 312 -14.53 -6.33 -9.39
C THR A 312 -14.90 -5.35 -8.29
N PHE A 313 -15.92 -4.51 -8.50
CA PHE A 313 -16.26 -3.48 -7.51
C PHE A 313 -17.46 -3.85 -6.65
N ILE A 314 -18.61 -4.18 -7.26
CA ILE A 314 -19.83 -4.42 -6.46
C ILE A 314 -19.74 -5.74 -5.68
N ASP A 315 -19.27 -6.83 -6.30
CA ASP A 315 -19.08 -8.09 -5.60
C ASP A 315 -18.06 -7.99 -4.47
N THR A 316 -17.01 -7.20 -4.68
CA THR A 316 -16.01 -6.94 -3.63
C THR A 316 -16.60 -6.12 -2.50
N ILE A 317 -17.42 -5.10 -2.79
CA ILE A 317 -18.16 -4.33 -1.78
C ILE A 317 -19.06 -5.27 -0.96
N LEU A 318 -19.90 -6.08 -1.63
CA LEU A 318 -20.81 -6.99 -0.96
C LEU A 318 -20.11 -8.10 -0.15
N LYS A 319 -18.96 -8.57 -0.63
CA LYS A 319 -18.14 -9.57 0.07
C LYS A 319 -17.55 -9.05 1.38
N HIS A 320 -17.13 -7.80 1.40
CA HIS A 320 -16.46 -7.19 2.56
C HIS A 320 -17.42 -6.36 3.42
N GLU A 321 -18.68 -6.31 3.06
CA GLU A 321 -19.70 -5.65 3.86
C GLU A 321 -19.88 -6.36 5.20
N HIS A 322 -19.95 -5.57 6.27
CA HIS A 322 -20.31 -6.01 7.62
C HIS A 322 -21.20 -4.95 8.28
N LYS A 323 -22.44 -5.34 8.61
CA LYS A 323 -23.45 -4.46 9.25
C LYS A 323 -23.63 -3.11 8.53
N GLY A 324 -23.72 -3.15 7.20
CA GLY A 324 -23.89 -1.96 6.36
C GLY A 324 -22.61 -1.13 6.19
N ARG A 325 -21.43 -1.67 6.48
CA ARG A 325 -20.14 -0.95 6.40
C ARG A 325 -19.05 -1.79 5.75
N ILE A 326 -18.05 -1.10 5.23
CA ILE A 326 -16.79 -1.68 4.78
C ILE A 326 -15.67 -1.18 5.68
N HIS A 327 -14.90 -2.10 6.22
CA HIS A 327 -13.76 -1.85 7.08
C HIS A 327 -12.47 -2.26 6.37
N ALA A 328 -12.09 -1.49 5.36
CA ALA A 328 -10.89 -1.79 4.58
C ALA A 328 -9.61 -1.73 5.42
N ASP A 329 -8.64 -2.56 5.09
CA ASP A 329 -7.31 -2.47 5.67
C ASP A 329 -6.58 -1.26 5.09
N ILE A 330 -5.96 -0.48 5.98
CA ILE A 330 -5.13 0.67 5.63
C ILE A 330 -3.68 0.28 5.88
N ASN A 331 -2.86 0.27 4.83
CA ASN A 331 -1.47 -0.14 4.90
C ASN A 331 -0.57 1.10 4.84
N PRO A 332 0.01 1.54 5.97
CA PRO A 332 0.89 2.71 6.02
C PRO A 332 2.28 2.44 5.44
N ILE A 333 2.71 1.19 5.43
CA ILE A 333 4.01 0.74 4.93
C ILE A 333 3.85 -0.40 3.93
N ARG A 334 4.90 -0.66 3.15
CA ARG A 334 4.95 -1.84 2.27
C ARG A 334 5.06 -3.13 3.11
N SER A 335 4.24 -4.10 2.78
CA SER A 335 4.27 -5.45 3.33
C SER A 335 3.91 -6.47 2.26
N ASP A 336 3.90 -7.75 2.60
CA ASP A 336 3.45 -8.83 1.70
C ASP A 336 1.96 -8.68 1.30
N GLN A 337 1.20 -7.90 2.06
CA GLN A 337 -0.23 -7.64 1.82
C GLN A 337 -0.49 -6.36 1.00
N GLY A 338 0.53 -5.62 0.63
CA GLY A 338 0.42 -4.37 -0.09
C GLY A 338 1.26 -3.25 0.52
N GLY A 339 0.85 -2.00 0.29
CA GLY A 339 1.56 -0.82 0.78
C GLY A 339 2.49 -0.22 -0.26
N THR A 340 3.12 0.89 0.12
CA THR A 340 4.04 1.63 -0.73
C THR A 340 5.35 1.94 0.00
N VAL A 341 6.43 2.12 -0.75
CA VAL A 341 7.72 2.55 -0.20
C VAL A 341 7.79 4.08 -0.01
N THR A 342 6.79 4.81 -0.51
CA THR A 342 6.80 6.28 -0.57
C THR A 342 6.14 6.94 0.65
N GLY A 343 5.50 6.17 1.54
CA GLY A 343 4.68 6.67 2.63
C GLY A 343 3.24 7.01 2.25
N ARG A 344 2.83 6.81 0.98
CA ARG A 344 1.41 6.84 0.63
C ARG A 344 0.71 5.63 1.20
N PHE A 345 -0.48 5.79 1.75
CA PHE A 345 -1.29 4.66 2.17
C PHE A 345 -1.77 3.85 0.96
N SER A 346 -1.83 2.55 1.11
CA SER A 346 -2.62 1.69 0.22
C SER A 346 -3.74 1.00 0.99
N TYR A 347 -4.73 0.54 0.26
CA TYR A 347 -5.89 -0.15 0.83
C TYR A 347 -5.98 -1.57 0.31
N SER A 348 -6.39 -2.48 1.18
CA SER A 348 -6.73 -3.86 0.85
C SER A 348 -7.98 -4.31 1.62
N ASN A 349 -8.57 -5.40 1.23
CA ASN A 349 -9.74 -6.01 1.88
C ASN A 349 -10.92 -5.03 2.18
N PRO A 350 -11.45 -4.29 1.19
CA PRO A 350 -11.07 -4.16 -0.22
C PRO A 350 -10.21 -2.92 -0.51
N ASN A 351 -9.62 -2.86 -1.73
CA ASN A 351 -8.92 -1.66 -2.17
C ASN A 351 -9.89 -0.55 -2.60
N LEU A 352 -10.25 0.32 -1.66
CA LEU A 352 -11.18 1.44 -1.89
C LEU A 352 -10.61 2.54 -2.81
N GLN A 353 -9.28 2.59 -3.00
CA GLN A 353 -8.65 3.57 -3.89
C GLN A 353 -8.89 3.25 -5.37
N GLN A 354 -9.31 2.02 -5.69
CA GLN A 354 -9.60 1.61 -7.07
C GLN A 354 -11.05 1.88 -7.50
N ILE A 355 -11.91 2.38 -6.62
CA ILE A 355 -13.29 2.74 -6.96
C ILE A 355 -13.27 3.76 -8.11
N PRO A 356 -13.94 3.46 -9.25
CA PRO A 356 -13.81 4.27 -10.47
C PRO A 356 -14.30 5.70 -10.25
N ALA A 357 -13.47 6.68 -10.65
CA ALA A 357 -13.80 8.09 -10.57
C ALA A 357 -13.86 8.74 -11.96
N ARG A 358 -13.05 8.26 -12.92
CA ARG A 358 -12.96 8.88 -14.26
C ARG A 358 -14.03 8.42 -15.23
N ASN A 359 -14.65 7.28 -14.99
CA ASN A 359 -15.75 6.80 -15.80
C ASN A 359 -17.02 7.60 -15.49
N LYS A 360 -17.53 8.34 -16.47
CA LYS A 360 -18.68 9.26 -16.30
C LYS A 360 -20.02 8.54 -16.12
N ASP A 361 -20.13 7.28 -16.54
CA ASP A 361 -21.37 6.49 -16.45
C ASP A 361 -21.34 5.59 -15.19
N LEU A 362 -20.37 4.69 -15.09
CA LEU A 362 -20.29 3.72 -14.00
C LEU A 362 -19.71 4.30 -12.70
N GLY A 363 -18.79 5.28 -12.81
CA GLY A 363 -18.17 5.91 -11.64
C GLY A 363 -19.20 6.47 -10.65
N PRO A 364 -20.09 7.38 -11.06
CA PRO A 364 -21.13 7.92 -10.17
C PRO A 364 -22.05 6.84 -9.59
N LYS A 365 -22.43 5.83 -10.38
CA LYS A 365 -23.31 4.73 -9.93
C LYS A 365 -22.67 3.89 -8.81
N ILE A 366 -21.37 3.56 -8.94
CA ILE A 366 -20.67 2.77 -7.91
C ILE A 366 -20.36 3.65 -6.69
N ARG A 367 -19.94 4.90 -6.90
CA ARG A 367 -19.61 5.82 -5.80
C ARG A 367 -20.83 6.21 -4.97
N SER A 368 -22.02 6.29 -5.56
CA SER A 368 -23.27 6.57 -4.84
C SER A 368 -23.70 5.46 -3.87
N LEU A 369 -23.10 4.25 -3.99
CA LEU A 369 -23.31 3.19 -3.01
C LEU A 369 -22.70 3.52 -1.64
N PHE A 370 -21.67 4.39 -1.60
CA PHE A 370 -21.08 4.86 -0.35
C PHE A 370 -21.85 6.05 0.17
N ILE A 371 -22.47 5.89 1.31
CA ILE A 371 -23.40 6.87 1.89
C ILE A 371 -22.86 7.46 3.20
N PRO A 372 -23.17 8.73 3.54
CA PRO A 372 -22.79 9.31 4.82
C PRO A 372 -23.61 8.70 5.97
N GLU A 373 -23.28 9.07 7.20
CA GLU A 373 -24.10 8.76 8.36
C GLU A 373 -25.48 9.42 8.23
N GLN A 374 -26.46 8.87 8.93
CA GLN A 374 -27.80 9.45 8.95
C GLN A 374 -27.74 10.91 9.43
N ASN A 375 -28.38 11.81 8.72
CA ASN A 375 -28.38 13.27 8.97
C ASN A 375 -27.00 13.94 8.81
N HIS A 376 -26.07 13.31 8.08
CA HIS A 376 -24.77 13.87 7.73
C HIS A 376 -24.63 13.99 6.22
N THR A 377 -23.65 14.75 5.79
CA THR A 377 -23.25 14.89 4.38
C THR A 377 -21.77 14.54 4.21
N TRP A 378 -21.37 14.20 3.00
CA TRP A 378 -19.95 14.02 2.67
C TRP A 378 -19.25 15.39 2.61
N GLY A 379 -18.16 15.52 3.34
CA GLY A 379 -17.16 16.56 3.13
C GLY A 379 -16.03 15.99 2.26
N CYS A 380 -15.77 16.60 1.11
CA CYS A 380 -14.63 16.25 0.27
C CYS A 380 -13.56 17.32 0.42
N PHE A 381 -12.40 16.94 0.96
CA PHE A 381 -11.26 17.83 1.16
C PHE A 381 -10.09 17.31 0.32
N ASP A 382 -9.59 18.14 -0.57
CA ASP A 382 -8.45 17.84 -1.43
C ASP A 382 -7.52 19.04 -1.50
N TYR A 383 -6.22 18.81 -1.38
CA TYR A 383 -5.24 19.88 -1.52
C TYR A 383 -5.20 20.36 -2.96
N SER A 384 -5.45 21.65 -3.16
CA SER A 384 -5.36 22.24 -4.49
C SER A 384 -3.93 22.22 -5.00
N GLN A 385 -3.70 21.44 -6.07
CA GLN A 385 -2.43 21.40 -6.79
C GLN A 385 -1.22 21.08 -5.89
N GLN A 386 -1.35 20.12 -4.98
CA GLN A 386 -0.31 19.79 -3.99
C GLN A 386 1.04 19.50 -4.66
N GLU A 387 1.09 18.63 -5.67
CA GLU A 387 2.34 18.27 -6.34
C GLU A 387 3.00 19.45 -7.06
N PRO A 388 2.29 20.26 -7.87
CA PRO A 388 2.86 21.49 -8.42
C PRO A 388 3.41 22.46 -7.37
N ARG A 389 2.70 22.65 -6.27
CA ARG A 389 3.18 23.51 -5.16
C ARG A 389 4.47 23.00 -4.55
N LEU A 390 4.59 21.69 -4.36
CA LEU A 390 5.82 21.07 -3.85
C LEU A 390 6.98 21.20 -4.84
N VAL A 391 6.76 20.99 -6.13
CA VAL A 391 7.80 21.16 -7.15
C VAL A 391 8.31 22.60 -7.18
N VAL A 392 7.42 23.59 -7.14
CA VAL A 392 7.80 25.00 -7.08
C VAL A 392 8.51 25.33 -5.77
N HIS A 393 8.05 24.79 -4.64
CA HIS A 393 8.71 24.95 -3.35
C HIS A 393 10.14 24.43 -3.38
N TYR A 394 10.36 23.21 -3.86
CA TYR A 394 11.71 22.66 -3.98
C TYR A 394 12.58 23.45 -4.96
N ALA A 395 12.04 23.88 -6.10
CA ALA A 395 12.77 24.72 -7.04
C ALA A 395 13.21 26.04 -6.41
N ALA A 396 12.34 26.64 -5.57
CA ALA A 396 12.59 27.90 -4.89
C ALA A 396 13.54 27.81 -3.70
N THR A 397 13.63 26.64 -3.02
CA THR A 397 14.38 26.52 -1.74
C THR A 397 15.72 25.80 -1.88
N THR A 398 15.94 25.06 -2.95
CA THR A 398 17.13 24.20 -3.09
C THR A 398 18.40 24.98 -3.42
N ASP A 399 18.31 26.16 -4.03
CA ASP A 399 19.46 27.05 -4.27
C ASP A 399 19.02 28.51 -4.47
N PRO A 400 19.26 29.40 -3.48
CA PRO A 400 18.90 30.81 -3.57
C PRO A 400 19.64 31.61 -4.66
N ILE A 401 20.73 31.07 -5.21
CA ILE A 401 21.60 31.80 -6.15
C ILE A 401 21.06 31.69 -7.59
N MET A 402 20.17 30.75 -7.86
CA MET A 402 19.61 30.51 -9.19
C MET A 402 18.10 30.80 -9.28
N TYR A 403 17.62 31.80 -8.58
CA TYR A 403 16.27 32.32 -8.77
C TYR A 403 16.12 32.86 -10.19
N ASP A 404 15.58 32.05 -11.06
CA ASP A 404 15.02 32.52 -12.31
C ASP A 404 13.72 33.29 -12.01
N ASP A 405 13.52 34.42 -12.68
CA ASP A 405 12.31 35.24 -12.56
C ASP A 405 11.02 34.41 -12.72
N SER A 406 11.07 33.32 -13.47
CA SER A 406 9.95 32.39 -13.67
C SER A 406 9.50 31.71 -12.38
N VAL A 407 10.42 31.25 -11.53
CA VAL A 407 10.10 30.63 -10.22
C VAL A 407 9.49 31.66 -9.28
N THR A 408 10.09 32.87 -9.21
CA THR A 408 9.58 33.95 -8.38
C THR A 408 8.16 34.35 -8.76
N GLN A 409 7.86 34.50 -10.04
CA GLN A 409 6.52 34.82 -10.53
C GLN A 409 5.50 33.74 -10.16
N ILE A 410 5.85 32.45 -10.24
CA ILE A 410 4.95 31.35 -9.88
C ILE A 410 4.75 31.30 -8.35
N VAL A 411 5.80 31.52 -7.55
CA VAL A 411 5.70 31.61 -6.08
C VAL A 411 4.72 32.71 -5.67
N GLU A 412 4.88 33.93 -6.23
CA GLU A 412 3.98 35.05 -5.91
C GLU A 412 2.53 34.77 -6.36
N LYS A 413 2.36 34.15 -7.50
CA LYS A 413 1.05 33.69 -7.94
C LYS A 413 0.44 32.68 -6.96
N PHE A 414 1.18 31.68 -6.46
CA PHE A 414 0.69 30.74 -5.47
C PHE A 414 0.36 31.38 -4.12
N LYS A 415 1.05 32.43 -3.71
CA LYS A 415 0.74 33.21 -2.50
C LYS A 415 -0.58 33.98 -2.61
N SER A 416 -0.96 34.39 -3.80
CA SER A 416 -2.21 35.15 -4.06
C SER A 416 -3.47 34.28 -4.15
N ASP A 417 -3.40 32.97 -3.88
CA ASP A 417 -4.50 31.98 -3.95
C ASP A 417 -5.30 31.91 -5.26
N SER A 418 -4.87 32.64 -6.32
CA SER A 418 -5.61 32.77 -7.58
C SER A 418 -5.07 31.91 -8.72
N VAL A 419 -4.15 30.96 -8.44
CA VAL A 419 -3.36 30.27 -9.48
C VAL A 419 -3.91 28.91 -9.86
N ASP A 420 -4.22 28.79 -11.14
CA ASP A 420 -4.21 27.50 -11.83
C ASP A 420 -2.83 27.26 -12.46
N PHE A 421 -1.97 26.48 -11.80
CA PHE A 421 -0.62 26.16 -12.29
C PHE A 421 -0.66 25.54 -13.70
N HIS A 422 -1.66 24.68 -13.98
CA HIS A 422 -1.77 24.08 -15.30
C HIS A 422 -2.11 25.11 -16.37
N GLN A 423 -2.95 26.11 -16.04
CA GLN A 423 -3.21 27.22 -16.95
C GLN A 423 -1.98 28.12 -17.09
N THR A 424 -1.28 28.42 -15.99
CA THR A 424 -0.04 29.21 -16.04
C THR A 424 1.00 28.56 -16.97
N VAL A 425 1.19 27.25 -16.85
CA VAL A 425 2.11 26.51 -17.73
C VAL A 425 1.60 26.44 -19.16
N ALA A 426 0.29 26.30 -19.35
CA ALA A 426 -0.34 26.34 -20.69
C ALA A 426 -0.04 27.66 -21.40
N ASP A 427 -0.21 28.78 -20.69
CA ASP A 427 0.06 30.14 -21.20
C ASP A 427 1.55 30.34 -21.52
N MET A 428 2.44 29.89 -20.62
CA MET A 428 3.89 29.99 -20.81
C MET A 428 4.40 29.15 -21.97
N ALA A 429 3.86 27.94 -22.15
CA ALA A 429 4.29 26.98 -23.18
C ALA A 429 3.48 27.07 -24.47
N GLY A 430 2.46 27.93 -24.56
CA GLY A 430 1.59 28.09 -25.75
C GLY A 430 0.77 26.84 -26.08
N ILE A 431 0.33 26.07 -25.07
CA ILE A 431 -0.42 24.80 -25.22
C ILE A 431 -1.78 24.86 -24.53
N SER A 432 -2.67 23.90 -24.82
CA SER A 432 -3.95 23.81 -24.11
C SER A 432 -3.75 23.47 -22.63
N ARG A 433 -4.65 23.94 -21.75
CA ARG A 433 -4.64 23.61 -20.32
C ARG A 433 -4.72 22.10 -20.06
N SER A 434 -5.48 21.37 -20.89
CA SER A 434 -5.57 19.91 -20.79
C SER A 434 -4.23 19.24 -21.06
N ASN A 435 -3.54 19.69 -22.10
CA ASN A 435 -2.20 19.20 -22.44
C ASN A 435 -1.19 19.58 -21.35
N ALA A 436 -1.23 20.82 -20.86
CA ALA A 436 -0.38 21.27 -19.76
C ALA A 436 -0.56 20.42 -18.50
N LYS A 437 -1.78 20.03 -18.15
CA LYS A 437 -2.03 19.12 -17.02
C LYS A 437 -1.37 17.76 -17.21
N THR A 438 -1.49 17.16 -18.38
CA THR A 438 -0.88 15.87 -18.70
C THR A 438 0.65 15.95 -18.70
N ILE A 439 1.18 17.02 -19.31
CA ILE A 439 2.62 17.27 -19.39
C ILE A 439 3.21 17.51 -18.00
N ASN A 440 2.62 18.40 -17.20
CA ASN A 440 3.11 18.73 -15.86
C ASN A 440 3.24 17.49 -15.00
N LEU A 441 2.17 16.72 -14.86
CA LEU A 441 2.20 15.50 -14.07
C LEU A 441 3.18 14.47 -14.64
N GLY A 442 3.19 14.29 -15.95
CA GLY A 442 4.09 13.35 -16.60
C GLY A 442 5.56 13.71 -16.44
N LEU A 443 5.93 14.98 -16.64
CA LEU A 443 7.31 15.43 -16.56
C LEU A 443 7.82 15.49 -15.11
N PHE A 444 6.98 15.80 -14.12
CA PHE A 444 7.36 15.69 -12.72
C PHE A 444 7.80 14.27 -12.34
N TYR A 445 7.20 13.28 -13.01
CA TYR A 445 7.57 11.86 -12.86
C TYR A 445 8.54 11.33 -13.92
N GLY A 446 9.25 12.21 -14.66
CA GLY A 446 10.29 11.83 -15.61
C GLY A 446 9.77 11.21 -16.91
N MET A 447 8.56 11.58 -17.35
CA MET A 447 8.00 11.11 -18.60
C MET A 447 8.89 11.48 -19.81
N GLY A 448 9.28 10.48 -20.61
CA GLY A 448 10.02 10.70 -21.85
C GLY A 448 9.14 11.04 -23.05
N LYS A 449 9.76 11.51 -24.14
CA LYS A 449 9.10 11.98 -25.39
C LYS A 449 8.15 10.96 -26.00
N ALA A 450 8.51 9.67 -26.01
CA ALA A 450 7.66 8.61 -26.57
C ALA A 450 6.35 8.42 -25.79
N LYS A 451 6.41 8.48 -24.46
CA LYS A 451 5.22 8.40 -23.61
C LYS A 451 4.38 9.66 -23.74
N LEU A 452 5.01 10.83 -23.85
CA LEU A 452 4.32 12.10 -24.11
C LEU A 452 3.52 12.05 -25.41
N GLN A 453 4.12 11.49 -26.49
CA GLN A 453 3.43 11.30 -27.78
C GLN A 453 2.17 10.45 -27.61
N ALA A 454 2.26 9.33 -26.93
CA ALA A 454 1.15 8.40 -26.73
C ALA A 454 0.04 9.00 -25.85
N GLU A 455 0.39 9.66 -24.75
CA GLU A 455 -0.58 10.24 -23.81
C GLU A 455 -1.38 11.42 -24.41
N LEU A 456 -0.76 12.19 -25.31
CA LEU A 456 -1.42 13.32 -25.98
C LEU A 456 -2.00 12.96 -27.35
N GLY A 457 -1.83 11.72 -27.82
CA GLY A 457 -2.31 11.29 -29.13
C GLY A 457 -1.66 12.05 -30.29
N LEU A 458 -0.37 12.46 -30.15
CA LEU A 458 0.33 13.21 -31.17
C LEU A 458 0.71 12.32 -32.36
N SER A 459 0.52 12.82 -33.56
CA SER A 459 0.68 12.05 -34.80
C SER A 459 2.13 11.69 -35.08
N THR A 460 3.08 12.55 -34.69
CA THR A 460 4.49 12.36 -34.99
C THR A 460 5.39 12.50 -33.76
N LYS A 461 6.55 11.83 -33.84
CA LYS A 461 7.59 11.96 -32.82
C LYS A 461 8.16 13.38 -32.76
N ALA A 462 8.21 14.07 -33.89
CA ALA A 462 8.70 15.44 -33.99
C ALA A 462 7.78 16.43 -33.25
N GLU A 463 6.46 16.26 -33.33
CA GLU A 463 5.51 17.06 -32.55
C GLU A 463 5.72 16.89 -31.04
N ALA A 464 5.90 15.65 -30.58
CA ALA A 464 6.20 15.37 -29.17
C ALA A 464 7.52 16.00 -28.72
N GLU A 465 8.54 15.96 -29.58
CA GLU A 465 9.85 16.54 -29.31
C GLU A 465 9.78 18.07 -29.23
N ASN A 466 9.09 18.71 -30.16
CA ASN A 466 8.90 20.15 -30.16
C ASN A 466 8.15 20.61 -28.88
N LEU A 467 7.06 19.94 -28.55
CA LEU A 467 6.29 20.26 -27.35
C LEU A 467 7.09 20.05 -26.05
N PHE A 468 7.87 18.96 -25.99
CA PHE A 468 8.78 18.68 -24.87
C PHE A 468 9.84 19.77 -24.71
N ASN A 469 10.45 20.21 -25.81
CA ASN A 469 11.47 21.28 -25.79
C ASN A 469 10.85 22.61 -25.42
N GLN A 470 9.73 23.00 -26.05
CA GLN A 470 8.99 24.21 -25.75
C GLN A 470 8.59 24.29 -24.28
N TYR A 471 8.11 23.19 -23.69
CA TYR A 471 7.81 23.14 -22.27
C TYR A 471 9.04 23.48 -21.42
N HIS A 472 10.17 22.84 -21.68
CA HIS A 472 11.39 23.02 -20.89
C HIS A 472 12.11 24.36 -21.14
N GLU A 473 11.85 25.01 -22.26
CA GLU A 473 12.33 26.38 -22.54
C GLU A 473 11.52 27.42 -21.75
N ASN A 474 10.21 27.20 -21.63
CA ASN A 474 9.30 28.12 -20.91
C ASN A 474 9.18 27.82 -19.41
N VAL A 475 9.50 26.58 -18.96
CA VAL A 475 9.44 26.13 -17.56
C VAL A 475 10.77 25.47 -17.19
N PRO A 476 11.90 26.19 -17.25
CA PRO A 476 13.25 25.62 -17.10
C PRO A 476 13.51 25.03 -15.72
N PHE A 477 12.92 25.59 -14.68
CA PHE A 477 13.13 25.16 -13.29
C PHE A 477 12.76 23.70 -13.02
N VAL A 478 11.82 23.13 -13.78
CA VAL A 478 11.43 21.71 -13.62
C VAL A 478 12.58 20.80 -14.01
N ARG A 479 13.19 21.04 -15.19
CA ARG A 479 14.35 20.26 -15.67
C ARG A 479 15.56 20.43 -14.75
N GLU A 480 15.77 21.65 -14.29
CA GLU A 480 16.88 21.96 -13.42
C GLU A 480 16.76 21.28 -12.05
N LEU A 481 15.56 21.33 -11.43
CA LEU A 481 15.27 20.59 -10.20
C LEU A 481 15.51 19.09 -10.38
N MET A 482 15.05 18.50 -11.49
CA MET A 482 15.28 17.08 -11.79
C MET A 482 16.77 16.74 -11.89
N ASN A 483 17.54 17.55 -12.60
CA ASN A 483 18.99 17.35 -12.77
C ASN A 483 19.72 17.43 -11.43
N ARG A 484 19.45 18.45 -10.64
CA ARG A 484 20.05 18.64 -9.30
C ARG A 484 19.69 17.52 -8.35
N THR A 485 18.41 17.13 -8.30
CA THR A 485 17.95 16.02 -7.46
C THR A 485 18.65 14.72 -7.86
N SER A 486 18.78 14.47 -9.17
CA SER A 486 19.49 13.29 -9.67
C SER A 486 20.98 13.32 -9.33
N GLN A 487 21.64 14.46 -9.47
CA GLN A 487 23.06 14.62 -9.09
C GLN A 487 23.23 14.44 -7.58
N HIS A 488 22.37 15.05 -6.77
CA HIS A 488 22.39 14.87 -5.32
C HIS A 488 22.23 13.40 -4.94
N ALA A 489 21.25 12.70 -5.53
CA ALA A 489 21.03 11.28 -5.28
C ALA A 489 22.22 10.39 -5.73
N GLN A 490 22.91 10.74 -6.84
CA GLN A 490 24.13 10.06 -7.25
C GLN A 490 25.27 10.21 -6.22
N LEU A 491 25.46 11.40 -5.68
CA LEU A 491 26.53 11.71 -4.73
C LEU A 491 26.21 11.18 -3.33
N SER A 492 25.05 11.58 -2.77
CA SER A 492 24.68 11.27 -1.39
C SER A 492 24.12 9.85 -1.20
N GLY A 493 23.59 9.26 -2.26
CA GLY A 493 22.90 7.95 -2.23
C GLY A 493 21.48 8.01 -1.68
N SER A 494 20.94 9.18 -1.37
CA SER A 494 19.57 9.33 -0.91
C SER A 494 19.01 10.72 -1.20
N ILE A 495 17.68 10.84 -1.20
CA ILE A 495 16.95 12.11 -1.16
C ILE A 495 15.93 12.07 -0.02
N GLY A 496 15.72 13.25 0.59
CA GLY A 496 14.74 13.43 1.64
C GLY A 496 13.52 14.22 1.17
N THR A 497 12.36 13.92 1.74
CA THR A 497 11.17 14.76 1.62
C THR A 497 11.21 15.90 2.66
N LEU A 498 10.30 16.88 2.53
CA LEU A 498 10.17 17.98 3.50
C LEU A 498 9.96 17.50 4.95
N LEU A 499 9.26 16.40 5.12
CA LEU A 499 8.95 15.82 6.43
C LEU A 499 9.98 14.75 6.87
N GLY A 500 11.15 14.69 6.24
CA GLY A 500 12.27 13.86 6.66
C GLY A 500 12.26 12.41 6.16
N ARG A 501 11.20 11.95 5.46
CA ARG A 501 11.22 10.60 4.86
C ARG A 501 12.31 10.51 3.80
N ARG A 502 13.08 9.41 3.80
CA ARG A 502 14.18 9.22 2.85
C ARG A 502 13.84 8.19 1.78
N CYS A 503 14.36 8.45 0.57
CA CYS A 503 14.44 7.50 -0.52
C CYS A 503 15.91 7.21 -0.79
N ARG A 504 16.35 5.96 -0.61
CA ARG A 504 17.76 5.54 -0.71
C ARG A 504 18.00 4.78 -2.01
N PHE A 505 19.12 5.11 -2.68
CA PHE A 505 19.55 4.48 -3.93
C PHE A 505 20.79 3.61 -3.66
N ASN A 506 20.57 2.38 -3.28
CA ASN A 506 21.59 1.41 -2.85
C ASN A 506 21.95 0.37 -3.92
N LYS A 507 21.38 0.48 -5.12
CA LYS A 507 21.72 -0.35 -6.27
C LYS A 507 22.52 0.41 -7.30
N TRP A 508 23.29 -0.34 -8.10
CA TRP A 508 24.22 0.19 -9.07
C TRP A 508 24.04 -0.44 -10.45
N GLU A 509 24.38 0.31 -11.49
CA GLU A 509 24.31 -0.08 -12.89
C GLU A 509 25.51 0.49 -13.65
N PRO A 510 25.85 -0.02 -14.87
CA PRO A 510 26.94 0.56 -15.66
C PRO A 510 26.60 1.98 -16.14
N ASN A 511 27.64 2.78 -16.38
CA ASN A 511 27.49 4.14 -16.92
C ASN A 511 27.01 4.19 -18.38
N THR A 512 26.95 3.05 -19.06
CA THR A 512 26.52 2.95 -20.45
C THR A 512 25.02 3.11 -20.60
N PHE A 513 24.59 3.63 -21.74
CA PHE A 513 23.17 3.72 -22.06
C PHE A 513 22.61 2.32 -22.36
N GLY A 514 21.43 2.01 -21.80
CA GLY A 514 20.76 0.74 -22.00
C GLY A 514 19.87 0.36 -20.81
N MET A 515 19.10 -0.73 -20.95
CA MET A 515 18.38 -1.35 -19.84
C MET A 515 19.31 -2.32 -19.12
N HIS A 516 19.59 -2.03 -17.86
CA HIS A 516 20.48 -2.84 -17.04
C HIS A 516 19.73 -3.34 -15.80
N THR A 517 20.14 -4.51 -15.29
CA THR A 517 19.63 -5.03 -14.02
C THR A 517 20.40 -4.39 -12.87
N PRO A 518 19.74 -3.65 -11.97
CA PRO A 518 20.40 -3.04 -10.82
C PRO A 518 20.92 -4.09 -9.84
N MET A 519 22.14 -3.96 -9.39
CA MET A 519 22.83 -4.92 -8.52
C MET A 519 23.50 -4.23 -7.30
N SER A 520 24.08 -4.99 -6.39
CA SER A 520 24.86 -4.44 -5.27
C SER A 520 26.11 -3.70 -5.79
N LEU A 521 26.70 -2.83 -4.95
CA LEU A 521 27.94 -2.13 -5.31
C LEU A 521 29.06 -3.11 -5.66
N GLU A 522 29.28 -4.09 -4.79
CA GLU A 522 30.34 -5.09 -4.92
C GLU A 522 30.19 -5.90 -6.23
N GLU A 523 28.97 -6.34 -6.52
CA GLU A 523 28.66 -7.09 -7.73
C GLU A 523 28.84 -6.23 -8.99
N ALA A 524 28.42 -4.95 -8.94
CA ALA A 524 28.58 -4.00 -10.03
C ALA A 524 30.05 -3.68 -10.30
N GLU A 525 30.86 -3.45 -9.27
CA GLU A 525 32.30 -3.22 -9.41
C GLU A 525 33.03 -4.44 -9.99
N ARG A 526 32.64 -5.64 -9.57
CA ARG A 526 33.19 -6.89 -10.13
C ARG A 526 32.82 -7.09 -11.59
N THR A 527 31.58 -6.75 -11.96
CA THR A 527 31.04 -7.02 -13.31
C THR A 527 31.50 -5.98 -14.33
N TYR A 528 31.49 -4.70 -13.96
CA TYR A 528 31.72 -3.59 -14.92
C TYR A 528 33.00 -2.80 -14.66
N GLY A 529 33.61 -2.98 -13.49
CA GLY A 529 34.83 -2.30 -13.07
C GLY A 529 34.56 -1.01 -12.31
N ARG A 530 35.46 -0.73 -11.36
CA ARG A 530 35.42 0.47 -10.50
C ARG A 530 35.48 1.75 -11.35
N GLY A 531 34.61 2.71 -11.12
CA GLY A 531 34.51 3.97 -11.88
C GLY A 531 33.75 3.88 -13.20
N ARG A 532 33.26 2.70 -13.60
CA ARG A 532 32.39 2.51 -14.77
C ARG A 532 30.91 2.29 -14.41
N ILE A 533 30.56 2.53 -13.17
CA ILE A 533 29.23 2.31 -12.60
C ILE A 533 28.66 3.61 -12.02
N LYS A 534 27.34 3.68 -11.98
CA LYS A 534 26.56 4.75 -11.35
C LYS A 534 25.44 4.16 -10.50
N ARG A 535 24.86 4.95 -9.61
CA ARG A 535 23.66 4.52 -8.89
C ARG A 535 22.49 4.34 -9.84
N ALA A 536 21.80 3.24 -9.70
CA ALA A 536 20.60 2.94 -10.47
C ALA A 536 19.39 3.66 -9.85
N PHE A 537 18.51 4.20 -10.70
CA PHE A 537 17.26 4.83 -10.26
C PHE A 537 16.03 4.03 -10.70
N THR A 538 16.15 3.24 -11.76
CA THR A 538 15.04 2.55 -12.43
C THR A 538 14.30 1.52 -11.57
N TYR A 539 14.92 0.99 -10.51
CA TYR A 539 14.29 0.03 -9.61
C TYR A 539 13.38 0.67 -8.54
N LYS A 540 13.29 2.01 -8.54
CA LYS A 540 12.46 2.80 -7.60
C LYS A 540 11.10 3.21 -8.17
N HIS A 541 10.68 2.65 -9.27
CA HIS A 541 9.41 2.96 -9.92
C HIS A 541 8.25 2.14 -9.37
#